data_7064b45d866df16ff45d08b33cdab5cc
#
_entry.id   7064b45d866df16ff45d08b33cdab5cc
#
_cell.length_a   1.000
_cell.length_b   1.000
_cell.length_c   1.000
_cell.angle_alpha   90.00
_cell.angle_beta   90.00
_cell.angle_gamma   90.00
#
_symmetry.space_group_name_H-M   'P 1'
#
loop_
_entity.id
_entity.type
_entity.pdbx_description
1 polymer ?
#
loop_
_entity_poly.entity_id
_entity_poly.type
_entity_poly.pdbx_seq_one_letter_code
_entity_poly.pdbx_strand_id
1 'polypeptide(L)'
;MTLDEVYLGNPLLKKANVQQEFTKEQILEFMACKNDPVYFAKQHVKIVSLDEGLVPFEPYDFQEQLIRNFHENRFNICKMPRQTGKSTTSVSYLLHYVVFNDSVNIGILANKAATARDLLGRLQTAYELSLIHI
;
A
#
# COMPACT_ATOMS: atom_id res chain seq x y z
N MET A 1 7.54 -19.20 8.96
CA MET A 1 7.79 -18.53 10.25
C MET A 1 7.24 -19.39 11.37
N THR A 2 8.06 -19.71 12.36
CA THR A 2 7.59 -20.39 13.56
C THR A 2 6.86 -19.40 14.48
N LEU A 3 6.00 -19.89 15.41
CA LEU A 3 5.30 -19.04 16.37
C LEU A 3 6.25 -18.18 17.24
N ASP A 4 7.49 -18.63 17.40
CA ASP A 4 8.53 -17.91 18.14
C ASP A 4 9.15 -16.74 17.37
N GLU A 5 9.01 -16.70 16.05
CA GLU A 5 9.55 -15.66 15.17
C GLU A 5 8.56 -14.53 14.89
N VAL A 6 7.28 -14.72 15.23
CA VAL A 6 6.21 -13.74 14.98
C VAL A 6 5.93 -12.86 16.19
N TYR A 7 5.56 -11.59 15.94
CA TYR A 7 5.22 -10.65 16.99
C TYR A 7 3.77 -10.82 17.44
N LEU A 8 3.59 -11.08 18.73
CA LEU A 8 2.27 -11.28 19.35
C LEU A 8 1.36 -12.31 18.64
N GLY A 9 1.96 -13.34 18.02
CA GLY A 9 1.22 -14.38 17.31
C GLY A 9 0.67 -13.96 15.93
N ASN A 10 1.00 -12.77 15.45
CA ASN A 10 0.61 -12.31 14.12
C ASN A 10 1.58 -12.84 13.06
N PRO A 11 1.16 -13.75 12.16
CA PRO A 11 2.05 -14.36 11.16
C PRO A 11 2.61 -13.36 10.14
N LEU A 12 2.04 -12.16 10.05
CA LEU A 12 2.45 -11.10 9.14
C LEU A 12 3.51 -10.16 9.77
N LEU A 13 3.78 -10.29 11.06
CA LEU A 13 4.72 -9.46 11.78
C LEU A 13 5.81 -10.31 12.42
N LYS A 14 7.05 -10.12 11.99
CA LYS A 14 8.20 -10.76 12.63
C LYS A 14 8.64 -10.01 13.88
N LYS A 15 9.22 -10.72 14.83
CA LYS A 15 9.88 -10.10 15.98
C LYS A 15 11.13 -9.33 15.55
N ALA A 16 11.53 -8.37 16.38
CA ALA A 16 12.77 -7.65 16.17
C ALA A 16 13.98 -8.63 16.18
N ASN A 17 14.99 -8.32 15.39
CA ASN A 17 16.24 -9.10 15.25
C ASN A 17 16.11 -10.51 14.65
N VAL A 18 14.98 -10.89 14.09
CA VAL A 18 14.88 -12.12 13.29
C VAL A 18 15.56 -11.85 11.94
N GLN A 19 16.65 -12.56 11.67
CA GLN A 19 17.33 -12.51 10.38
C GLN A 19 16.53 -13.34 9.38
N GLN A 20 16.26 -12.75 8.23
CA GLN A 20 15.60 -13.40 7.10
C GLN A 20 16.50 -13.31 5.89
N GLU A 21 16.82 -14.46 5.31
CA GLU A 21 17.55 -14.50 4.05
C GLU A 21 16.60 -14.24 2.89
N PHE A 22 16.96 -13.32 2.03
CA PHE A 22 16.22 -13.01 0.82
C PHE A 22 16.92 -13.59 -0.39
N THR A 23 16.15 -14.14 -1.33
CA THR A 23 16.68 -14.55 -2.63
C THR A 23 17.04 -13.33 -3.47
N LYS A 24 17.91 -13.52 -4.47
CA LYS A 24 18.26 -12.45 -5.41
C LYS A 24 17.03 -11.90 -6.15
N GLU A 25 16.09 -12.77 -6.47
CA GLU A 25 14.83 -12.41 -7.14
C GLU A 25 13.96 -11.53 -6.25
N GLN A 26 13.83 -11.87 -4.98
CA GLN A 26 13.09 -11.05 -4.01
C GLN A 26 13.73 -9.67 -3.81
N ILE A 27 15.05 -9.59 -3.81
CA ILE A 27 15.76 -8.31 -3.69
C ILE A 27 15.51 -7.44 -4.94
N LEU A 28 15.58 -8.03 -6.15
CA LEU A 28 15.30 -7.32 -7.40
C LEU A 28 13.86 -6.81 -7.46
N GLU A 29 12.90 -7.65 -7.07
CA GLU A 29 11.48 -7.27 -6.98
C GLU A 29 11.26 -6.13 -5.97
N PHE A 30 11.87 -6.24 -4.80
CA PHE A 30 11.81 -5.18 -3.78
C PHE A 30 12.36 -3.85 -4.32
N MET A 31 13.48 -3.88 -5.03
CA MET A 31 14.08 -2.69 -5.63
C MET A 31 13.20 -2.10 -6.75
N ALA A 32 12.60 -2.93 -7.58
CA ALA A 32 11.66 -2.50 -8.62
C ALA A 32 10.45 -1.81 -8.00
N CYS A 33 9.85 -2.42 -6.99
CA CYS A 33 8.71 -1.86 -6.25
C CYS A 33 9.05 -0.54 -5.54
N LYS A 34 10.23 -0.45 -4.93
CA LYS A 34 10.70 0.77 -4.25
C LYS A 34 10.85 1.95 -5.22
N ASN A 35 11.37 1.70 -6.41
CA ASN A 35 11.66 2.73 -7.39
C ASN A 35 10.45 3.19 -8.20
N ASP A 36 9.44 2.34 -8.36
CA ASP A 36 8.24 2.67 -9.13
C ASP A 36 6.96 2.36 -8.33
N PRO A 37 6.30 3.38 -7.78
CA PRO A 37 5.05 3.20 -7.04
C PRO A 37 3.88 2.70 -7.90
N VAL A 38 3.91 2.94 -9.22
CA VAL A 38 2.90 2.41 -10.15
C VAL A 38 3.11 0.91 -10.36
N TYR A 39 4.36 0.48 -10.52
CA TYR A 39 4.70 -0.94 -10.58
C TYR A 39 4.25 -1.67 -9.32
N PHE A 40 4.57 -1.13 -8.15
CA PHE A 40 4.11 -1.67 -6.87
C PHE A 40 2.59 -1.77 -6.79
N ALA A 41 1.88 -0.73 -7.21
CA ALA A 41 0.42 -0.71 -7.22
C ALA A 41 -0.18 -1.84 -8.06
N LYS A 42 0.36 -2.08 -9.25
CA LYS A 42 -0.10 -3.13 -10.17
C LYS A 42 0.21 -4.55 -9.69
N GLN A 43 1.38 -4.76 -9.10
CA GLN A 43 1.84 -6.09 -8.73
C GLN A 43 1.37 -6.54 -7.34
N HIS A 44 1.33 -5.63 -6.38
CA HIS A 44 1.18 -5.99 -4.97
C HIS A 44 -0.07 -5.43 -4.29
N VAL A 45 -0.76 -4.47 -4.89
CA VAL A 45 -1.97 -3.92 -4.28
C VAL A 45 -3.20 -4.68 -4.75
N LYS A 46 -4.02 -5.10 -3.80
CA LYS A 46 -5.32 -5.70 -4.05
C LYS A 46 -6.41 -4.80 -3.51
N ILE A 47 -7.53 -4.79 -4.21
CA ILE A 47 -8.71 -4.01 -3.84
C ILE A 47 -9.91 -4.93 -3.71
N VAL A 48 -10.89 -4.49 -2.94
CA VAL A 48 -12.17 -5.18 -2.83
C VAL A 48 -13.12 -4.61 -3.88
N SER A 49 -13.44 -5.41 -4.88
CA SER A 49 -14.51 -5.15 -5.85
C SER A 49 -15.85 -5.60 -5.27
N LEU A 50 -16.93 -4.88 -5.60
CA LEU A 50 -18.27 -5.24 -5.17
C LEU A 50 -18.78 -6.52 -5.87
N ASP A 51 -18.33 -6.76 -7.09
CA ASP A 51 -18.81 -7.85 -7.93
C ASP A 51 -17.93 -9.10 -7.85
N GLU A 52 -16.62 -8.92 -7.76
CA GLU A 52 -15.63 -10.00 -7.88
C GLU A 52 -14.87 -10.29 -6.56
N GLY A 53 -15.12 -9.52 -5.50
CA GLY A 53 -14.42 -9.67 -4.25
C GLY A 53 -13.01 -9.08 -4.30
N LEU A 54 -12.00 -9.85 -3.90
CA LEU A 54 -10.61 -9.40 -3.86
C LEU A 54 -9.94 -9.54 -5.23
N VAL A 55 -9.61 -8.42 -5.85
CA VAL A 55 -8.97 -8.36 -7.18
C VAL A 55 -7.68 -7.55 -7.15
N PRO A 56 -6.72 -7.82 -8.07
CA PRO A 56 -5.56 -6.95 -8.26
C PRO A 56 -5.99 -5.52 -8.61
N PHE A 57 -5.22 -4.55 -8.15
CA PHE A 57 -5.47 -3.16 -8.51
C PHE A 57 -4.87 -2.86 -9.88
N GLU A 58 -5.72 -2.67 -10.87
CA GLU A 58 -5.35 -2.21 -12.20
C GLU A 58 -5.72 -0.73 -12.36
N PRO A 59 -4.76 0.19 -12.12
CA PRO A 59 -5.03 1.61 -12.21
C PRO A 59 -5.27 2.05 -13.66
N TYR A 60 -6.26 2.90 -13.86
CA TYR A 60 -6.45 3.62 -15.12
C TYR A 60 -5.32 4.64 -15.35
N ASP A 61 -5.11 5.08 -16.58
CA ASP A 61 -4.04 6.02 -16.95
C ASP A 61 -4.02 7.28 -16.07
N PHE A 62 -5.19 7.85 -15.75
CA PHE A 62 -5.28 9.02 -14.89
C PHE A 62 -4.93 8.70 -13.42
N GLN A 63 -5.14 7.48 -12.95
CA GLN A 63 -4.75 7.03 -11.61
C GLN A 63 -3.25 6.79 -11.54
N GLU A 64 -2.64 6.24 -12.59
CA GLU A 64 -1.18 6.12 -12.70
C GLU A 64 -0.52 7.51 -12.67
N GLN A 65 -1.07 8.46 -13.45
CA GLN A 65 -0.59 9.84 -13.43
C GLN A 65 -0.71 10.47 -12.04
N LEU A 66 -1.79 10.17 -11.31
CA LEU A 66 -1.98 10.65 -9.95
C LEU A 66 -0.93 10.07 -8.98
N ILE A 67 -0.65 8.78 -9.07
CA ILE A 67 0.40 8.12 -8.28
C ILE A 67 1.77 8.75 -8.57
N ARG A 68 2.10 8.99 -9.85
CA ARG A 68 3.36 9.65 -10.23
C ARG A 68 3.44 11.07 -9.70
N ASN A 69 2.34 11.83 -9.79
CA ASN A 69 2.29 13.18 -9.23
C ASN A 69 2.53 13.21 -7.72
N PHE A 70 1.96 12.26 -6.96
CA PHE A 70 2.21 12.13 -5.53
C PHE A 70 3.67 11.81 -5.23
N HIS A 71 4.32 11.04 -6.07
CA HIS A 71 5.72 10.64 -5.87
C HIS A 71 6.71 11.76 -6.20
N GLU A 72 6.43 12.52 -7.25
CA GLU A 72 7.34 13.54 -7.78
C GLU A 72 7.17 14.91 -7.09
N ASN A 73 5.99 15.18 -6.52
CA ASN A 73 5.68 16.49 -5.97
C ASN A 73 5.35 16.42 -4.47
N ARG A 74 5.95 17.33 -3.71
CA ARG A 74 5.72 17.43 -2.27
C ARG A 74 4.27 17.83 -1.92
N PHE A 75 3.67 18.71 -2.71
CA PHE A 75 2.32 19.22 -2.51
C PHE A 75 1.46 18.92 -3.72
N ASN A 76 0.30 18.33 -3.48
CA ASN A 76 -0.65 17.95 -4.51
C ASN A 76 -2.06 18.39 -4.14
N ILE A 77 -2.78 18.97 -5.10
CA ILE A 77 -4.21 19.26 -5.00
C ILE A 77 -4.92 18.52 -6.13
N CYS A 78 -5.77 17.57 -5.76
CA CYS A 78 -6.45 16.71 -6.73
C CYS A 78 -7.95 17.03 -6.76
N LYS A 79 -8.42 17.65 -7.83
CA LYS A 79 -9.84 17.90 -8.07
C LYS A 79 -10.38 16.84 -9.04
N MET A 80 -11.16 15.91 -8.52
CA MET A 80 -11.69 14.78 -9.29
C MET A 80 -13.16 14.54 -8.92
N PRO A 81 -13.98 14.02 -9.85
CA PRO A 81 -15.38 13.66 -9.56
C PRO A 81 -15.49 12.52 -8.53
N ARG A 82 -16.70 12.28 -8.06
CA ARG A 82 -16.99 11.15 -7.17
C ARG A 82 -16.83 9.82 -7.94
N GLN A 83 -16.52 8.75 -7.21
CA GLN A 83 -16.43 7.37 -7.75
C GLN A 83 -15.35 7.16 -8.82
N THR A 84 -14.30 7.98 -8.81
CA THR A 84 -13.14 7.82 -9.71
C THR A 84 -11.97 7.05 -9.07
N GLY A 85 -12.21 6.39 -7.97
CA GLY A 85 -11.17 5.61 -7.29
C GLY A 85 -10.10 6.44 -6.58
N LYS A 86 -10.36 7.74 -6.28
CA LYS A 86 -9.40 8.61 -5.56
C LYS A 86 -8.85 7.98 -4.29
N SER A 87 -9.75 7.49 -3.45
CA SER A 87 -9.40 6.90 -2.16
C SER A 87 -8.54 5.65 -2.35
N THR A 88 -8.88 4.80 -3.31
CA THR A 88 -8.12 3.58 -3.63
C THR A 88 -6.73 3.93 -4.14
N THR A 89 -6.63 4.88 -5.06
CA THR A 89 -5.33 5.35 -5.60
C THR A 89 -4.47 5.98 -4.51
N SER A 90 -5.07 6.81 -3.64
CA SER A 90 -4.35 7.42 -2.51
C SER A 90 -3.87 6.37 -1.51
N VAL A 91 -4.71 5.41 -1.15
CA VAL A 91 -4.34 4.29 -0.25
C VAL A 91 -3.20 3.47 -0.84
N SER A 92 -3.25 3.17 -2.13
CA SER A 92 -2.18 2.45 -2.84
C SER A 92 -0.84 3.17 -2.75
N TYR A 93 -0.82 4.49 -3.00
CA TYR A 93 0.39 5.29 -2.87
C TYR A 93 0.87 5.41 -1.41
N LEU A 94 -0.04 5.63 -0.46
CA LEU A 94 0.30 5.70 0.96
C LEU A 94 0.89 4.39 1.48
N LEU A 95 0.38 3.26 1.00
CA LEU A 95 0.94 1.95 1.31
C LEU A 95 2.38 1.82 0.80
N HIS A 96 2.64 2.17 -0.47
CA HIS A 96 3.99 2.22 -1.01
C HIS A 96 4.90 3.11 -0.14
N TYR A 97 4.43 4.30 0.20
CA TYR A 97 5.21 5.26 0.98
C TYR A 97 5.60 4.73 2.36
N VAL A 98 4.68 4.07 3.07
CA VAL A 98 4.94 3.48 4.39
C VAL A 98 5.89 2.28 4.30
N VAL A 99 5.72 1.43 3.29
CA VAL A 99 6.52 0.19 3.15
C VAL A 99 7.98 0.50 2.82
N PHE A 100 8.22 1.52 2.00
CA PHE A 100 9.57 1.80 1.47
C PHE A 100 10.30 2.98 2.14
N ASN A 101 9.71 3.61 3.16
CA ASN A 101 10.35 4.68 3.91
C ASN A 101 10.32 4.39 5.42
N ASP A 102 11.47 4.50 6.05
CA ASP A 102 11.61 4.28 7.48
C ASP A 102 11.14 5.49 8.29
N SER A 103 10.58 5.22 9.46
CA SER A 103 10.25 6.24 10.47
C SER A 103 9.32 7.36 9.98
N VAL A 104 8.37 7.04 9.11
CA VAL A 104 7.38 7.99 8.60
C VAL A 104 6.07 7.90 9.36
N ASN A 105 5.42 9.06 9.53
CA ASN A 105 4.07 9.16 10.09
C ASN A 105 3.13 9.75 9.04
N ILE A 106 1.95 9.14 8.88
CA ILE A 106 0.92 9.59 7.94
C ILE A 106 -0.31 10.03 8.73
N GLY A 107 -0.75 11.26 8.50
CA GLY A 107 -2.01 11.78 9.03
C GLY A 107 -3.08 11.80 7.94
N ILE A 108 -4.23 11.17 8.22
CA ILE A 108 -5.40 11.17 7.34
C ILE A 108 -6.49 12.05 7.96
N LEU A 109 -6.83 13.14 7.27
CA LEU A 109 -7.89 14.04 7.69
C LEU A 109 -9.08 13.93 6.73
N ALA A 110 -10.27 13.95 7.29
CA ALA A 110 -11.51 13.94 6.54
C ALA A 110 -12.56 14.85 7.22
N ASN A 111 -13.66 15.10 6.54
CA ASN A 111 -14.77 15.89 7.08
C ASN A 111 -15.45 15.24 8.30
N LYS A 112 -15.33 13.92 8.44
CA LYS A 112 -15.85 13.14 9.58
C LYS A 112 -14.82 12.10 10.01
N ALA A 113 -14.74 11.85 11.31
CA ALA A 113 -13.86 10.84 11.90
C ALA A 113 -14.11 9.43 11.33
N ALA A 114 -15.38 9.10 11.05
CA ALA A 114 -15.75 7.82 10.43
C ALA A 114 -15.11 7.63 9.06
N THR A 115 -15.06 8.67 8.22
CA THR A 115 -14.44 8.61 6.89
C THR A 115 -12.92 8.43 6.99
N ALA A 116 -12.27 9.12 7.94
CA ALA A 116 -10.84 8.94 8.17
C ALA A 116 -10.49 7.52 8.63
N ARG A 117 -11.32 6.94 9.52
CA ARG A 117 -11.16 5.55 9.98
C ARG A 117 -11.41 4.54 8.85
N ASP A 118 -12.37 4.79 7.96
CA ASP A 118 -12.60 3.93 6.79
C ASP A 118 -11.36 3.90 5.87
N LEU A 119 -10.75 5.04 5.59
CA LEU A 119 -9.52 5.11 4.80
C LEU A 119 -8.35 4.39 5.48
N LEU A 120 -8.22 4.54 6.80
CA LEU A 120 -7.21 3.82 7.57
C LEU A 120 -7.45 2.30 7.52
N GLY A 121 -8.71 1.86 7.65
CA GLY A 121 -9.08 0.46 7.52
C GLY A 121 -8.74 -0.13 6.15
N ARG A 122 -8.98 0.63 5.08
CA ARG A 122 -8.58 0.22 3.72
C ARG A 122 -7.06 0.10 3.58
N LEU A 123 -6.31 1.03 4.14
CA LEU A 123 -4.84 0.98 4.15
C LEU A 123 -4.33 -0.24 4.91
N GLN A 124 -4.92 -0.54 6.06
CA GLN A 124 -4.58 -1.71 6.86
C GLN A 124 -4.87 -3.02 6.11
N THR A 125 -6.04 -3.14 5.49
CA THR A 125 -6.39 -4.30 4.66
C THR A 125 -5.44 -4.45 3.48
N ALA A 126 -5.12 -3.36 2.78
CA ALA A 126 -4.17 -3.39 1.68
C ALA A 126 -2.76 -3.82 2.14
N TYR A 127 -2.33 -3.38 3.31
CA TYR A 127 -1.07 -3.80 3.92
C TYR A 127 -1.04 -5.30 4.22
N GLU A 128 -2.07 -5.82 4.88
CA GLU A 128 -2.19 -7.23 5.24
C GLU A 128 -2.19 -8.14 4.00
N LEU A 129 -2.83 -7.69 2.91
CA LEU A 129 -2.93 -8.46 1.67
C LEU A 129 -1.68 -8.36 0.79
N SER A 130 -0.94 -7.26 0.84
CA SER A 130 0.28 -7.07 0.04
C SER A 130 1.49 -7.79 0.63
N LEU A 131 1.62 -7.85 1.94
CA LEU A 131 2.75 -8.50 2.62
C LEU A 131 2.81 -10.01 2.43
N ILE A 132 1.71 -10.67 2.07
CA ILE A 132 1.68 -12.11 1.79
C ILE A 132 2.47 -12.45 0.51
N HIS A 133 2.74 -11.45 -0.33
CA HIS A 133 3.38 -11.65 -1.64
C HIS A 133 4.81 -11.09 -1.74
N ILE A 134 5.24 -10.35 -0.75
CA ILE A 134 6.62 -9.85 -0.62
C ILE A 134 7.39 -10.72 0.38
#